data_6e5583d057e81b779d766a0a15837a9a
#
_entry.id   6e5583d057e81b779d766a0a15837a9a
#
_cell.length_a   1.000
_cell.length_b   1.000
_cell.length_c   1.000
_cell.angle_alpha   90.00
_cell.angle_beta   90.00
_cell.angle_gamma   90.00
#
_symmetry.space_group_name_H-M   'P 1'
#
loop_
_entity.id
_entity.type
_entity.pdbx_description
1 polymer ?
#
loop_
_entity_poly.entity_id
_entity_poly.type
_entity_poly.pdbx_seq_one_letter_code
_entity_poly.pdbx_strand_id
1 'polypeptide(L)'
;GSGFDMLHKLGSWPFEVIFTTGFQRYAIQAIRFSALDYLLKPVQPDELTEALDRFRERHMDVDRRTVQQQFLANIGQRDEQAMKLTLTTGDRTYFITPAEITHCTADDNYTELHTADGRRFVSARTLKDYEDMLAPLGFLRVHRSTLVNKSQITHLDDGHVVLKNQARLEVSRRKREEVLKALAG
;
A
#
# COMPACT_ATOMS: atom_id res chain seq x y z
N GLY A 1 -18.09 -17.13 10.24
CA GLY A 1 -16.66 -16.90 10.01
C GLY A 1 -16.43 -16.02 8.80
N SER A 2 -15.38 -15.23 8.82
CA SER A 2 -14.95 -14.40 7.69
C SER A 2 -14.08 -15.21 6.71
N GLY A 3 -13.86 -14.70 5.49
CA GLY A 3 -12.88 -15.29 4.56
C GLY A 3 -11.48 -15.35 5.17
N PHE A 4 -11.17 -14.44 6.09
CA PHE A 4 -9.93 -14.42 6.85
C PHE A 4 -9.81 -15.61 7.81
N ASP A 5 -10.87 -15.93 8.54
CA ASP A 5 -10.88 -17.11 9.44
C ASP A 5 -10.68 -18.41 8.66
N MET A 6 -11.21 -18.45 7.43
CA MET A 6 -11.03 -19.60 6.54
C MET A 6 -9.55 -19.75 6.13
N LEU A 7 -8.91 -18.69 5.65
CA LEU A 7 -7.50 -18.74 5.25
C LEU A 7 -6.57 -19.07 6.42
N HIS A 8 -6.86 -18.51 7.60
CA HIS A 8 -6.11 -18.84 8.81
C HIS A 8 -6.19 -20.34 9.16
N LYS A 9 -7.36 -20.96 8.98
CA LYS A 9 -7.53 -22.40 9.22
C LYS A 9 -6.83 -23.27 8.18
N LEU A 10 -6.70 -22.80 6.94
CA LEU A 10 -5.98 -23.52 5.87
C LEU A 10 -4.47 -23.56 6.09
N GLY A 11 -3.89 -22.53 6.73
CA GLY A 11 -2.46 -22.42 7.03
C GLY A 11 -1.57 -22.26 5.80
N SER A 12 -1.83 -22.97 4.71
CA SER A 12 -1.21 -22.80 3.40
C SER A 12 -2.19 -23.17 2.30
N TRP A 13 -2.05 -22.55 1.14
CA TRP A 13 -2.96 -22.78 0.00
C TRP A 13 -2.23 -22.62 -1.35
N PRO A 14 -2.64 -23.37 -2.41
CA PRO A 14 -2.01 -23.32 -3.73
C PRO A 14 -2.64 -22.32 -4.70
N PHE A 15 -3.37 -21.30 -4.21
CA PHE A 15 -4.09 -20.31 -5.02
C PHE A 15 -3.80 -18.89 -4.54
N GLU A 16 -4.09 -17.91 -5.38
CA GLU A 16 -4.07 -16.48 -5.03
C GLU A 16 -5.46 -16.03 -4.54
N VAL A 17 -5.50 -14.93 -3.79
CA VAL A 17 -6.73 -14.46 -3.14
C VAL A 17 -7.02 -13.02 -3.57
N ILE A 18 -8.23 -12.80 -4.08
CA ILE A 18 -8.81 -11.47 -4.25
C ILE A 18 -9.98 -11.35 -3.27
N PHE A 19 -9.93 -10.38 -2.37
CA PHE A 19 -11.03 -10.12 -1.45
C PHE A 19 -12.06 -9.21 -2.09
N THR A 20 -13.36 -9.52 -1.93
CA THR A 20 -14.45 -8.60 -2.27
C THR A 20 -15.17 -8.17 -1.00
N THR A 21 -15.32 -6.86 -0.78
CA THR A 21 -15.90 -6.32 0.46
C THR A 21 -16.71 -5.05 0.23
N GLY A 22 -17.73 -4.82 1.08
CA GLY A 22 -18.47 -3.55 1.15
C GLY A 22 -17.84 -2.51 2.10
N PHE A 23 -16.73 -2.81 2.75
CA PHE A 23 -16.14 -1.97 3.79
C PHE A 23 -14.67 -1.67 3.49
N GLN A 24 -14.32 -0.40 3.37
CA GLN A 24 -12.93 0.05 3.13
C GLN A 24 -11.93 -0.39 4.21
N ARG A 25 -12.36 -0.55 5.47
CA ARG A 25 -11.47 -1.01 6.56
C ARG A 25 -10.81 -2.37 6.29
N TYR A 26 -11.39 -3.19 5.42
CA TYR A 26 -10.79 -4.47 5.03
C TYR A 26 -9.60 -4.34 4.07
N ALA A 27 -9.39 -3.15 3.47
CA ALA A 27 -8.21 -2.88 2.66
C ALA A 27 -6.91 -3.09 3.47
N ILE A 28 -6.87 -2.57 4.69
CA ILE A 28 -5.71 -2.74 5.58
C ILE A 28 -5.49 -4.23 5.90
N GLN A 29 -6.57 -4.96 6.17
CA GLN A 29 -6.47 -6.40 6.41
C GLN A 29 -6.02 -7.17 5.15
N ALA A 30 -6.44 -6.77 3.95
CA ALA A 30 -5.98 -7.38 2.70
C ALA A 30 -4.47 -7.19 2.48
N ILE A 31 -3.91 -6.04 2.90
CA ILE A 31 -2.45 -5.83 2.94
C ILE A 31 -1.80 -6.82 3.91
N ARG A 32 -2.34 -6.93 5.12
CA ARG A 32 -1.87 -7.90 6.11
C ARG A 32 -1.83 -9.30 5.50
N PHE A 33 -2.78 -9.59 4.64
CA PHE A 33 -2.97 -10.92 4.07
C PHE A 33 -2.17 -11.16 2.78
N SER A 34 -1.28 -10.26 2.38
CA SER A 34 -0.54 -10.42 1.11
C SER A 34 -1.47 -10.88 -0.05
N ALA A 35 -2.75 -10.48 0.03
CA ALA A 35 -3.72 -10.79 -1.01
C ALA A 35 -3.26 -10.18 -2.32
N LEU A 36 -3.59 -10.83 -3.41
CA LEU A 36 -3.31 -10.28 -4.73
C LEU A 36 -3.95 -8.90 -4.85
N ASP A 37 -5.21 -8.83 -4.45
CA ASP A 37 -5.97 -7.59 -4.51
C ASP A 37 -7.21 -7.63 -3.61
N TYR A 38 -7.85 -6.48 -3.45
CA TYR A 38 -9.20 -6.40 -2.90
C TYR A 38 -10.06 -5.49 -3.77
N LEU A 39 -11.35 -5.77 -3.82
CA LEU A 39 -12.31 -5.02 -4.61
C LEU A 39 -13.47 -4.58 -3.73
N LEU A 40 -13.89 -3.32 -3.86
CA LEU A 40 -15.07 -2.82 -3.16
C LEU A 40 -16.35 -3.26 -3.86
N LYS A 41 -17.36 -3.59 -3.07
CA LYS A 41 -18.70 -3.85 -3.60
C LYS A 41 -19.47 -2.54 -3.78
N PRO A 42 -20.14 -2.32 -4.93
CA PRO A 42 -20.30 -3.23 -6.07
C PRO A 42 -19.00 -3.34 -6.89
N VAL A 43 -18.57 -4.57 -7.18
CA VAL A 43 -17.36 -4.83 -7.96
C VAL A 43 -17.52 -4.30 -9.38
N GLN A 44 -16.63 -3.42 -9.81
CA GLN A 44 -16.61 -2.91 -11.16
C GLN A 44 -15.84 -3.88 -12.09
N PRO A 45 -16.35 -4.14 -13.30
CA PRO A 45 -15.69 -5.05 -14.25
C PRO A 45 -14.24 -4.63 -14.56
N ASP A 46 -13.98 -3.33 -14.68
CA ASP A 46 -12.65 -2.81 -14.99
C ASP A 46 -11.67 -3.07 -13.83
N GLU A 47 -12.07 -2.84 -12.58
CA GLU A 47 -11.26 -3.13 -11.39
C GLU A 47 -10.93 -4.62 -11.28
N LEU A 48 -11.89 -5.49 -11.60
CA LEU A 48 -11.65 -6.93 -11.62
C LEU A 48 -10.67 -7.32 -12.73
N THR A 49 -10.81 -6.72 -13.91
CA THR A 49 -9.89 -6.97 -15.04
C THR A 49 -8.47 -6.56 -14.67
N GLU A 50 -8.28 -5.38 -14.10
CA GLU A 50 -6.97 -4.91 -13.63
C GLU A 50 -6.37 -5.83 -12.57
N ALA A 51 -7.17 -6.32 -11.62
CA ALA A 51 -6.71 -7.27 -10.60
C ALA A 51 -6.26 -8.60 -11.21
N LEU A 52 -6.98 -9.09 -12.23
CA LEU A 52 -6.61 -10.31 -12.97
C LEU A 52 -5.37 -10.11 -13.85
N ASP A 53 -5.19 -8.94 -14.43
CA ASP A 53 -3.99 -8.63 -15.23
C ASP A 53 -2.75 -8.53 -14.33
N ARG A 54 -2.86 -7.89 -13.17
CA ARG A 54 -1.80 -7.93 -12.14
C ARG A 54 -1.44 -9.36 -11.72
N PHE A 55 -2.42 -10.27 -11.66
CA PHE A 55 -2.15 -11.69 -11.39
C PHE A 55 -1.35 -12.35 -12.52
N ARG A 56 -1.71 -12.07 -13.78
CA ARG A 56 -1.04 -12.64 -14.95
C ARG A 56 0.40 -12.15 -15.10
N GLU A 57 0.65 -10.88 -14.73
CA GLU A 57 1.97 -10.26 -14.77
C GLU A 57 2.88 -10.70 -13.61
N ARG A 58 2.31 -11.20 -12.50
CA ARG A 58 3.11 -11.79 -11.42
C ARG A 58 3.74 -13.08 -11.91
N HIS A 59 5.04 -13.02 -12.19
CA HIS A 59 5.82 -14.20 -12.51
C HIS A 59 5.72 -15.25 -11.39
N MET A 60 5.62 -16.52 -11.78
CA MET A 60 5.34 -17.68 -10.92
C MET A 60 6.44 -18.03 -9.91
N ASP A 61 7.55 -17.28 -9.84
CA ASP A 61 8.74 -17.58 -9.02
C ASP A 61 8.77 -16.92 -7.62
N VAL A 62 7.68 -16.29 -7.21
CA VAL A 62 7.58 -15.78 -5.83
C VAL A 62 7.50 -16.98 -4.88
N ASP A 63 8.39 -17.03 -3.89
CA ASP A 63 8.29 -18.02 -2.80
C ASP A 63 6.97 -17.82 -2.03
N ARG A 64 5.93 -18.48 -2.52
CA ARG A 64 4.56 -18.42 -1.98
C ARG A 64 4.53 -18.73 -0.50
N ARG A 65 5.41 -19.63 -0.02
CA ARG A 65 5.46 -20.03 1.40
C ARG A 65 5.89 -18.84 2.25
N THR A 66 6.91 -18.12 1.84
CA THR A 66 7.39 -16.92 2.57
C THR A 66 6.33 -15.82 2.60
N VAL A 67 5.62 -15.59 1.49
CA VAL A 67 4.51 -14.62 1.44
C VAL A 67 3.36 -15.04 2.36
N GLN A 68 2.98 -16.32 2.36
CA GLN A 68 1.93 -16.85 3.23
C GLN A 68 2.32 -16.82 4.72
N GLN A 69 3.59 -17.10 5.05
CA GLN A 69 4.10 -16.99 6.42
C GLN A 69 4.07 -15.54 6.91
N GLN A 70 4.48 -14.59 6.08
CA GLN A 70 4.39 -13.16 6.43
C GLN A 70 2.94 -12.72 6.61
N PHE A 71 2.04 -13.20 5.76
CA PHE A 71 0.62 -13.01 5.90
C PHE A 71 0.09 -13.48 7.27
N LEU A 72 0.40 -14.72 7.65
CA LEU A 72 -0.03 -15.28 8.94
C LEU A 72 0.57 -14.48 10.11
N ALA A 73 1.82 -14.02 9.97
CA ALA A 73 2.46 -13.18 10.96
C ALA A 73 1.76 -11.81 11.09
N ASN A 74 1.34 -11.20 9.97
CA ASN A 74 0.63 -9.93 9.98
C ASN A 74 -0.77 -10.04 10.63
N ILE A 75 -1.48 -11.17 10.49
CA ILE A 75 -2.79 -11.39 11.14
C ILE A 75 -2.68 -11.33 12.67
N GLY A 76 -1.61 -11.87 13.22
CA GLY A 76 -1.35 -11.88 14.66
C GLY A 76 -0.95 -10.52 15.23
N GLN A 77 -0.62 -9.54 14.38
CA GLN A 77 -0.18 -8.23 14.80
C GLN A 77 -1.36 -7.36 15.25
N ARG A 78 -1.28 -6.85 16.49
CA ARG A 78 -2.22 -5.86 17.02
C ARG A 78 -1.83 -4.43 16.67
N ASP A 79 -0.54 -4.19 16.38
CA ASP A 79 -0.01 -2.88 16.00
C ASP A 79 0.02 -2.75 14.48
N GLU A 80 -0.80 -1.87 13.95
CA GLU A 80 -0.89 -1.58 12.52
C GLU A 80 0.38 -0.97 11.94
N GLN A 81 1.20 -0.30 12.77
CA GLN A 81 2.48 0.27 12.37
C GLN A 81 3.57 -0.79 12.17
N ALA A 82 3.41 -1.94 12.81
CA ALA A 82 4.34 -3.08 12.69
C ALA A 82 4.01 -4.03 11.52
N MET A 83 2.92 -3.75 10.78
CA MET A 83 2.57 -4.52 9.58
C MET A 83 3.62 -4.41 8.50
N LYS A 84 3.78 -5.48 7.71
CA LYS A 84 4.69 -5.48 6.56
C LYS A 84 3.91 -5.59 5.25
N LEU A 85 4.10 -4.59 4.39
CA LEU A 85 3.68 -4.67 3.00
C LEU A 85 4.58 -5.65 2.26
N THR A 86 3.97 -6.50 1.46
CA THR A 86 4.69 -7.40 0.55
C THR A 86 4.82 -6.72 -0.80
N LEU A 87 6.04 -6.46 -1.24
CA LEU A 87 6.37 -5.86 -2.53
C LEU A 87 7.21 -6.85 -3.33
N THR A 88 6.72 -7.22 -4.51
CA THR A 88 7.47 -8.08 -5.43
C THR A 88 8.01 -7.24 -6.58
N THR A 89 9.33 -7.28 -6.79
CA THR A 89 10.01 -6.61 -7.89
C THR A 89 10.96 -7.60 -8.55
N GLY A 90 10.67 -8.00 -9.79
CA GLY A 90 11.35 -9.10 -10.46
C GLY A 90 11.21 -10.40 -9.65
N ASP A 91 12.31 -11.09 -9.41
CA ASP A 91 12.35 -12.36 -8.67
C ASP A 91 12.47 -12.19 -7.15
N ARG A 92 12.37 -10.96 -6.64
CA ARG A 92 12.57 -10.67 -5.22
C ARG A 92 11.31 -10.17 -4.55
N THR A 93 11.04 -10.71 -3.37
CA THR A 93 9.96 -10.25 -2.49
C THR A 93 10.56 -9.52 -1.30
N TYR A 94 10.05 -8.32 -1.04
CA TYR A 94 10.46 -7.44 0.06
C TYR A 94 9.30 -7.28 1.03
N PHE A 95 9.64 -7.21 2.31
CA PHE A 95 8.69 -6.96 3.39
C PHE A 95 9.05 -5.64 4.06
N ILE A 96 8.22 -4.61 3.86
CA ILE A 96 8.49 -3.23 4.27
C ILE A 96 7.37 -2.77 5.20
N THR A 97 7.73 -2.19 6.33
CA THR A 97 6.74 -1.55 7.20
C THR A 97 6.31 -0.20 6.63
N PRO A 98 5.06 0.24 6.86
CA PRO A 98 4.62 1.58 6.46
C PRO A 98 5.53 2.71 6.98
N ALA A 99 6.11 2.53 8.18
CA ALA A 99 7.02 3.51 8.79
C ALA A 99 8.32 3.72 7.99
N GLU A 100 8.78 2.70 7.25
CA GLU A 100 9.96 2.81 6.38
C GLU A 100 9.67 3.64 5.11
N ILE A 101 8.40 3.74 4.69
CA ILE A 101 8.02 4.45 3.48
C ILE A 101 7.94 5.94 3.76
N THR A 102 8.67 6.74 2.99
CA THR A 102 8.65 8.21 3.06
C THR A 102 7.54 8.81 2.20
N HIS A 103 7.40 8.33 0.98
CA HIS A 103 6.37 8.75 0.04
C HIS A 103 6.20 7.73 -1.08
N CYS A 104 5.10 7.86 -1.81
CA CYS A 104 4.83 7.12 -3.03
C CYS A 104 4.53 8.09 -4.17
N THR A 105 5.03 7.79 -5.37
CA THR A 105 4.78 8.58 -6.57
C THR A 105 4.16 7.72 -7.67
N ALA A 106 3.16 8.26 -8.37
CA ALA A 106 2.60 7.60 -9.55
C ALA A 106 3.53 7.81 -10.75
N ASP A 107 3.77 6.72 -11.49
CA ASP A 107 4.47 6.72 -12.77
C ASP A 107 3.64 5.85 -13.74
N ASP A 108 2.84 6.51 -14.58
CA ASP A 108 1.82 5.89 -15.44
C ASP A 108 0.93 4.90 -14.67
N ASN A 109 1.03 3.61 -14.97
CA ASN A 109 0.26 2.52 -14.36
C ASN A 109 0.95 1.90 -13.13
N TYR A 110 2.09 2.44 -12.73
CA TYR A 110 2.88 1.95 -11.61
C TYR A 110 2.93 2.95 -10.47
N THR A 111 3.25 2.46 -9.31
CA THR A 111 3.57 3.30 -8.16
C THR A 111 4.98 3.01 -7.69
N GLU A 112 5.79 4.05 -7.57
CA GLU A 112 7.09 3.96 -6.92
C GLU A 112 6.95 4.26 -5.43
N LEU A 113 7.44 3.35 -4.59
CA LEU A 113 7.53 3.54 -3.14
C LEU A 113 8.97 3.89 -2.77
N HIS A 114 9.15 4.99 -2.07
CA HIS A 114 10.46 5.49 -1.62
C HIS A 114 10.59 5.29 -0.12
N THR A 115 11.73 4.75 0.32
CA THR A 115 12.00 4.46 1.73
C THR A 115 13.02 5.41 2.34
N ALA A 116 13.06 5.48 3.67
CA ALA A 116 13.96 6.37 4.41
C ALA A 116 15.45 6.02 4.23
N ASP A 117 15.75 4.76 3.95
CA ASP A 117 17.10 4.25 3.65
C ASP A 117 17.52 4.45 2.18
N GLY A 118 16.69 5.13 1.38
CA GLY A 118 16.96 5.46 -0.02
C GLY A 118 16.63 4.35 -1.03
N ARG A 119 16.07 3.22 -0.61
CA ARG A 119 15.57 2.20 -1.54
C ARG A 119 14.32 2.69 -2.26
N ARG A 120 14.11 2.17 -3.47
CA ARG A 120 12.95 2.45 -4.31
C ARG A 120 12.37 1.13 -4.82
N PHE A 121 11.06 1.01 -4.76
CA PHE A 121 10.32 -0.16 -5.21
C PHE A 121 9.24 0.25 -6.19
N VAL A 122 9.12 -0.48 -7.29
CA VAL A 122 8.08 -0.28 -8.29
C VAL A 122 7.01 -1.34 -8.10
N SER A 123 5.76 -0.91 -8.05
CA SER A 123 4.59 -1.76 -7.86
C SER A 123 3.58 -1.52 -8.97
N ALA A 124 2.96 -2.59 -9.47
CA ALA A 124 1.87 -2.50 -10.45
C ALA A 124 0.54 -1.99 -9.85
N ARG A 125 0.47 -1.78 -8.53
CA ARG A 125 -0.70 -1.17 -7.90
C ARG A 125 -0.73 0.33 -8.15
N THR A 126 -1.92 0.88 -8.32
CA THR A 126 -2.10 2.32 -8.52
C THR A 126 -1.82 3.11 -7.23
N LEU A 127 -1.50 4.39 -7.39
CA LEU A 127 -1.34 5.29 -6.24
C LEU A 127 -2.64 5.45 -5.43
N LYS A 128 -3.80 5.24 -6.06
CA LYS A 128 -5.10 5.22 -5.39
C LYS A 128 -5.22 4.04 -4.43
N ASP A 129 -4.78 2.85 -4.85
CA ASP A 129 -4.77 1.67 -3.99
C ASP A 129 -3.89 1.90 -2.77
N TYR A 130 -2.70 2.50 -2.96
CA TYR A 130 -1.82 2.86 -1.85
C TYR A 130 -2.42 3.95 -0.95
N GLU A 131 -3.13 4.93 -1.49
CA GLU A 131 -3.86 5.92 -0.70
C GLU A 131 -4.88 5.25 0.21
N ASP A 132 -5.73 4.38 -0.34
CA ASP A 132 -6.76 3.67 0.41
C ASP A 132 -6.17 2.76 1.50
N MET A 133 -5.00 2.18 1.23
CA MET A 133 -4.28 1.33 2.17
C MET A 133 -3.54 2.10 3.27
N LEU A 134 -2.88 3.18 2.92
CA LEU A 134 -1.91 3.85 3.79
C LEU A 134 -2.47 5.11 4.48
N ALA A 135 -3.57 5.70 3.99
CA ALA A 135 -4.18 6.87 4.62
C ALA A 135 -4.54 6.63 6.10
N PRO A 136 -5.12 5.47 6.50
CA PRO A 136 -5.36 5.16 7.91
C PRO A 136 -4.08 5.07 8.76
N LEU A 137 -2.93 4.82 8.12
CA LEU A 137 -1.62 4.69 8.74
C LEU A 137 -0.83 6.01 8.76
N GLY A 138 -1.51 7.12 8.45
CA GLY A 138 -0.91 8.45 8.53
C GLY A 138 -0.29 8.95 7.23
N PHE A 139 -0.68 8.40 6.07
CA PHE A 139 -0.29 8.95 4.77
C PHE A 139 -1.31 9.97 4.28
N LEU A 140 -0.83 10.94 3.51
CA LEU A 140 -1.60 12.06 3.00
C LEU A 140 -1.35 12.27 1.52
N ARG A 141 -2.42 12.35 0.72
CA ARG A 141 -2.35 12.69 -0.70
C ARG A 141 -2.12 14.18 -0.87
N VAL A 142 -0.90 14.57 -1.27
CA VAL A 142 -0.52 15.99 -1.44
C VAL A 142 -0.64 16.48 -2.88
N HIS A 143 -0.53 15.57 -3.85
CA HIS A 143 -0.66 15.84 -5.28
C HIS A 143 -1.37 14.68 -5.98
N ARG A 144 -1.89 14.90 -7.21
CA ARG A 144 -2.51 13.83 -8.01
C ARG A 144 -1.59 12.60 -8.20
N SER A 145 -0.28 12.83 -8.16
CA SER A 145 0.75 11.81 -8.36
C SER A 145 1.59 11.53 -7.09
N THR A 146 1.22 12.07 -5.90
CA THR A 146 2.10 11.97 -4.73
C THR A 146 1.32 11.73 -3.44
N LEU A 147 1.68 10.67 -2.73
CA LEU A 147 1.19 10.29 -1.40
C LEU A 147 2.38 10.32 -0.42
N VAL A 148 2.25 10.99 0.71
CA VAL A 148 3.37 11.24 1.64
C VAL A 148 3.06 10.72 3.03
N ASN A 149 4.03 10.11 3.69
CA ASN A 149 3.95 9.76 5.11
C ASN A 149 4.07 11.03 5.95
N LYS A 150 3.02 11.38 6.69
CA LYS A 150 2.98 12.59 7.54
C LYS A 150 4.13 12.65 8.54
N SER A 151 4.53 11.51 9.09
CA SER A 151 5.63 11.43 10.07
C SER A 151 7.01 11.80 9.49
N GLN A 152 7.14 11.82 8.17
CA GLN A 152 8.36 12.19 7.46
C GLN A 152 8.42 13.66 7.06
N ILE A 153 7.30 14.39 7.17
CA ILE A 153 7.24 15.81 6.83
C ILE A 153 7.91 16.63 7.95
N THR A 154 8.81 17.51 7.58
CA THR A 154 9.45 18.47 8.50
C THR A 154 8.75 19.83 8.48
N HIS A 155 8.45 20.36 7.31
CA HIS A 155 7.80 21.67 7.13
C HIS A 155 7.21 21.80 5.71
N LEU A 156 6.45 22.87 5.53
CA LEU A 156 6.00 23.34 4.23
C LEU A 156 6.86 24.53 3.79
N ASP A 157 7.30 24.51 2.55
CA ASP A 157 8.09 25.59 1.93
C ASP A 157 7.63 25.80 0.48
N ASP A 158 7.18 27.03 0.18
CA ASP A 158 6.77 27.49 -1.15
C ASP A 158 5.95 26.45 -1.95
N GLY A 159 4.84 25.98 -1.34
CA GLY A 159 3.94 25.03 -2.00
C GLY A 159 4.45 23.58 -2.05
N HIS A 160 5.52 23.27 -1.35
CA HIS A 160 6.08 21.92 -1.23
C HIS A 160 6.06 21.45 0.22
N VAL A 161 5.87 20.15 0.43
CA VAL A 161 6.24 19.51 1.68
C VAL A 161 7.71 19.09 1.59
N VAL A 162 8.47 19.40 2.65
CA VAL A 162 9.87 19.02 2.79
C VAL A 162 9.95 17.84 3.76
N LEU A 163 10.62 16.78 3.36
CA LEU A 163 10.77 15.57 4.15
C LEU A 163 12.07 15.57 4.97
N LYS A 164 12.17 14.68 5.94
CA LYS A 164 13.39 14.47 6.77
C LYS A 164 14.64 14.19 5.92
N ASN A 165 14.49 13.50 4.79
CA ASN A 165 15.55 13.22 3.83
C ASN A 165 15.81 14.36 2.83
N GLN A 166 15.26 15.57 3.08
CA GLN A 166 15.36 16.78 2.26
C GLN A 166 14.63 16.70 0.90
N ALA A 167 13.88 15.65 0.61
CA ALA A 167 13.06 15.58 -0.60
C ALA A 167 11.97 16.66 -0.53
N ARG A 168 11.79 17.39 -1.64
CA ARG A 168 10.76 18.42 -1.82
C ARG A 168 9.68 17.89 -2.75
N LEU A 169 8.45 17.79 -2.27
CA LEU A 169 7.33 17.22 -3.00
C LEU A 169 6.23 18.29 -3.16
N GLU A 170 5.81 18.52 -4.40
CA GLU A 170 4.81 19.52 -4.72
C GLU A 170 3.46 19.21 -4.07
N VAL A 171 2.85 20.24 -3.50
CA VAL A 171 1.46 20.21 -2.99
C VAL A 171 0.56 20.90 -3.99
N SER A 172 -0.43 20.19 -4.54
CA SER A 172 -1.37 20.81 -5.46
C SER A 172 -2.18 21.93 -4.78
N ARG A 173 -2.51 22.99 -5.51
CA ARG A 173 -3.27 24.13 -4.96
C ARG A 173 -4.55 23.70 -4.25
N ARG A 174 -5.26 22.71 -4.81
CA ARG A 174 -6.51 22.18 -4.26
C ARG A 174 -6.31 21.43 -2.94
N LYS A 175 -5.14 20.82 -2.72
CA LYS A 175 -4.84 20.03 -1.52
C LYS A 175 -4.18 20.85 -0.41
N ARG A 176 -3.78 22.09 -0.66
CA ARG A 176 -3.02 22.92 0.27
C ARG A 176 -3.70 23.08 1.63
N GLU A 177 -4.98 23.41 1.64
CA GLU A 177 -5.73 23.57 2.89
C GLU A 177 -5.88 22.26 3.66
N GLU A 178 -6.15 21.16 2.95
CA GLU A 178 -6.25 19.83 3.54
C GLU A 178 -4.92 19.40 4.17
N VAL A 179 -3.81 19.63 3.47
CA VAL A 179 -2.46 19.36 3.95
C VAL A 179 -2.14 20.19 5.21
N LEU A 180 -2.42 21.49 5.20
CA LEU A 180 -2.21 22.35 6.36
C LEU A 180 -3.03 21.87 7.58
N LYS A 181 -4.31 21.56 7.39
CA LYS A 181 -5.15 21.04 8.46
C LYS A 181 -4.64 19.70 9.01
N ALA A 182 -4.21 18.80 8.12
CA ALA A 182 -3.72 17.48 8.51
C ALA A 182 -2.36 17.51 9.22
N LEU A 183 -1.58 18.60 9.10
CA LEU A 183 -0.30 18.80 9.78
C LEU A 183 -0.42 19.63 11.06
N ALA A 184 -1.53 20.38 11.23
CA ALA A 184 -1.77 21.21 12.43
C ALA A 184 -2.45 20.45 13.59
N GLY A 185 -3.02 19.28 13.34
CA GLY A 185 -3.65 18.39 14.33
C GLY A 185 -2.85 17.16 14.61
#